data_ab7f8c339e31ef7f85709b004fc10f24
#
_entry.id   ab7f8c339e31ef7f85709b004fc10f24
#
_cell.length_a   1.000
_cell.length_b   1.000
_cell.length_c   1.000
_cell.angle_alpha   90.00
_cell.angle_beta   90.00
_cell.angle_gamma   90.00
#
_symmetry.space_group_name_H-M   'P 1'
#
loop_
_entity.id
_entity.type
_entity.pdbx_description
1 polymer ?
#
loop_
_entity_poly.entity_id
_entity_poly.type
_entity_poly.pdbx_seq_one_letter_code
_entity_poly.pdbx_strand_id
1 'polypeptide(L)'
;MADAGFVKRKLFEAAERIGRRTVDAEAAKETPSAALRALHRIASWLVFRPLLDRVGCLGIASAYTGGHPISPEVIRFFRSCGLNLKQCYGLTEAGGIFQVQPDGEVKPETVGKTLPGTEVKIAEDQEVLVKSLSNFAGYYKDYKATEEAFRDGWLRTGDAGYLDADGHLVIIGRKEEIIRNKSGAAFSPDFIETRLKFSPYIKEAVIFGEGRPYISAFINIDMGNVGNWAEERMIPYTTYTDLSQQP
;
A
#
# COMPACT_ATOMS: atom_id res chain seq x y z
N MET A 1 -11.68 -10.40 14.09
CA MET A 1 -13.03 -10.79 13.57
C MET A 1 -13.29 -12.28 13.67
N ALA A 2 -12.25 -13.12 13.75
CA ALA A 2 -12.43 -14.58 13.93
C ALA A 2 -13.32 -14.94 15.14
N ASP A 3 -13.21 -14.19 16.24
CA ASP A 3 -14.00 -14.43 17.47
C ASP A 3 -15.37 -13.71 17.51
N ALA A 4 -15.78 -13.08 16.41
CA ALA A 4 -17.06 -12.39 16.36
C ALA A 4 -18.18 -13.36 16.02
N GLY A 5 -19.27 -13.34 16.79
CA GLY A 5 -20.46 -14.17 16.49
C GLY A 5 -20.95 -13.95 15.05
N PHE A 6 -21.59 -14.99 14.49
CA PHE A 6 -22.04 -15.08 13.09
C PHE A 6 -22.75 -13.81 12.58
N VAL A 7 -23.65 -13.23 13.37
CA VAL A 7 -24.41 -12.03 12.99
C VAL A 7 -23.49 -10.81 12.82
N LYS A 8 -22.55 -10.62 13.76
CA LYS A 8 -21.59 -9.51 13.68
C LYS A 8 -20.68 -9.63 12.47
N ARG A 9 -20.25 -10.84 12.15
CA ARG A 9 -19.41 -11.14 10.98
C ARG A 9 -20.16 -10.82 9.69
N LYS A 10 -21.40 -11.28 9.54
CA LYS A 10 -22.24 -10.99 8.36
C LYS A 10 -22.55 -9.51 8.19
N LEU A 11 -22.82 -8.81 9.29
CA LEU A 11 -23.06 -7.36 9.26
C LEU A 11 -21.81 -6.60 8.81
N PHE A 12 -20.64 -6.99 9.32
CA PHE A 12 -19.35 -6.41 8.91
C PHE A 12 -19.05 -6.67 7.43
N GLU A 13 -19.19 -7.91 6.94
CA GLU A 13 -18.99 -8.25 5.53
C GLU A 13 -19.91 -7.47 4.59
N ALA A 14 -21.16 -7.24 5.01
CA ALA A 14 -22.11 -6.44 4.25
C ALA A 14 -21.71 -4.95 4.23
N ALA A 15 -21.34 -4.40 5.38
CA ALA A 15 -20.88 -3.02 5.50
C ALA A 15 -19.59 -2.79 4.68
N GLU A 16 -18.59 -3.69 4.79
CA GLU A 16 -17.36 -3.62 4.02
C GLU A 16 -17.62 -3.60 2.51
N ARG A 17 -18.51 -4.47 2.03
CA ARG A 17 -18.89 -4.52 0.62
C ARG A 17 -19.52 -3.22 0.13
N ILE A 18 -20.34 -2.57 0.96
CA ILE A 18 -20.92 -1.26 0.66
C ILE A 18 -19.82 -0.19 0.64
N GLY A 19 -18.94 -0.17 1.64
CA GLY A 19 -17.84 0.78 1.73
C GLY A 19 -16.88 0.67 0.54
N ARG A 20 -16.47 -0.55 0.16
CA ARG A 20 -15.60 -0.79 -1.00
C ARG A 20 -16.21 -0.24 -2.29
N ARG A 21 -17.51 -0.47 -2.54
CA ARG A 21 -18.21 0.10 -3.72
C ARG A 21 -18.18 1.63 -3.74
N THR A 22 -18.23 2.26 -2.57
CA THR A 22 -18.14 3.72 -2.48
C THR A 22 -16.75 4.21 -2.86
N VAL A 23 -15.70 3.55 -2.34
CA VAL A 23 -14.29 3.87 -2.66
C VAL A 23 -13.98 3.61 -4.13
N ASP A 24 -14.47 2.52 -4.71
CA ASP A 24 -14.26 2.18 -6.12
C ASP A 24 -14.92 3.22 -7.05
N ALA A 25 -16.12 3.70 -6.71
CA ALA A 25 -16.78 4.78 -7.45
C ALA A 25 -15.99 6.10 -7.36
N GLU A 26 -15.47 6.45 -6.17
CA GLU A 26 -14.60 7.63 -6.00
C GLU A 26 -13.32 7.51 -6.83
N ALA A 27 -12.68 6.34 -6.82
CA ALA A 27 -11.46 6.08 -7.62
C ALA A 27 -11.73 6.18 -9.13
N ALA A 28 -12.92 5.77 -9.58
CA ALA A 28 -13.39 5.92 -10.96
C ALA A 28 -13.85 7.37 -11.31
N LYS A 29 -13.75 8.32 -10.36
CA LYS A 29 -14.28 9.70 -10.48
C LYS A 29 -15.78 9.73 -10.76
N GLU A 30 -16.52 8.70 -10.34
CA GLU A 30 -17.97 8.59 -10.44
C GLU A 30 -18.63 9.07 -9.17
N THR A 31 -19.79 9.71 -9.30
CA THR A 31 -20.60 10.09 -8.12
C THR A 31 -21.40 8.88 -7.64
N PRO A 32 -21.17 8.37 -6.42
CA PRO A 32 -21.95 7.25 -5.90
C PRO A 32 -23.47 7.57 -5.91
N SER A 33 -24.30 6.59 -6.27
CA SER A 33 -25.73 6.76 -6.31
C SER A 33 -26.30 7.17 -4.95
N ALA A 34 -27.45 7.85 -4.94
CA ALA A 34 -28.11 8.26 -3.70
C ALA A 34 -28.40 7.07 -2.77
N ALA A 35 -28.79 5.93 -3.33
CA ALA A 35 -29.00 4.69 -2.59
C ALA A 35 -27.69 4.18 -1.95
N LEU A 36 -26.58 4.16 -2.69
CA LEU A 36 -25.28 3.73 -2.16
C LEU A 36 -24.80 4.63 -1.04
N ARG A 37 -24.97 5.96 -1.17
CA ARG A 37 -24.64 6.92 -0.11
C ARG A 37 -25.50 6.72 1.14
N ALA A 38 -26.79 6.45 1.00
CA ALA A 38 -27.67 6.16 2.13
C ALA A 38 -27.26 4.85 2.84
N LEU A 39 -27.00 3.79 2.09
CA LEU A 39 -26.50 2.52 2.64
C LEU A 39 -25.17 2.68 3.35
N HIS A 40 -24.25 3.46 2.78
CA HIS A 40 -22.95 3.74 3.41
C HIS A 40 -23.11 4.51 4.74
N ARG A 41 -24.06 5.46 4.82
CA ARG A 41 -24.36 6.16 6.08
C ARG A 41 -24.86 5.21 7.17
N ILE A 42 -25.74 4.27 6.81
CA ILE A 42 -26.26 3.24 7.74
C ILE A 42 -25.10 2.33 8.19
N ALA A 43 -24.29 1.83 7.25
CA ALA A 43 -23.12 1.02 7.54
C ALA A 43 -22.11 1.76 8.44
N SER A 44 -21.91 3.06 8.17
CA SER A 44 -21.04 3.91 8.98
C SER A 44 -21.55 4.01 10.41
N TRP A 45 -22.83 4.28 10.62
CA TRP A 45 -23.39 4.40 11.97
C TRP A 45 -23.35 3.09 12.76
N LEU A 46 -23.69 1.96 12.12
CA LEU A 46 -23.80 0.66 12.78
C LEU A 46 -22.45 -0.05 12.98
N VAL A 47 -21.50 0.13 12.05
CA VAL A 47 -20.29 -0.69 11.99
C VAL A 47 -19.00 0.15 12.00
N PHE A 48 -18.89 1.12 11.09
CA PHE A 48 -17.62 1.79 10.88
C PHE A 48 -17.26 2.79 11.98
N ARG A 49 -18.22 3.57 12.47
CA ARG A 49 -17.96 4.51 13.57
C ARG A 49 -17.53 3.81 14.86
N PRO A 50 -18.20 2.73 15.34
CA PRO A 50 -17.71 1.96 16.47
C PRO A 50 -16.33 1.32 16.25
N LEU A 51 -16.01 0.94 14.99
CA LEU A 51 -14.69 0.41 14.65
C LEU A 51 -13.61 1.50 14.72
N LEU A 52 -13.85 2.66 14.09
CA LEU A 52 -12.92 3.79 14.09
C LEU A 52 -12.72 4.36 15.50
N ASP A 53 -13.77 4.35 16.32
CA ASP A 53 -13.67 4.76 17.72
C ASP A 53 -12.72 3.87 18.51
N ARG A 54 -12.81 2.56 18.35
CA ARG A 54 -11.93 1.58 19.01
C ARG A 54 -10.45 1.71 18.63
N VAL A 55 -10.15 2.16 17.44
CA VAL A 55 -8.77 2.39 16.98
C VAL A 55 -8.34 3.86 17.11
N GLY A 56 -9.16 4.69 17.77
CA GLY A 56 -8.86 6.11 18.03
C GLY A 56 -8.90 6.99 16.78
N CYS A 57 -9.55 6.54 15.72
CA CYS A 57 -9.62 7.26 14.42
C CYS A 57 -10.93 7.98 14.19
N LEU A 58 -11.86 7.97 15.14
CA LEU A 58 -13.14 8.67 15.02
C LEU A 58 -12.93 10.19 15.06
N GLY A 59 -13.46 10.90 14.06
CA GLY A 59 -13.35 12.37 13.98
C GLY A 59 -12.06 12.88 13.33
N ILE A 60 -11.17 12.00 12.86
CA ILE A 60 -9.99 12.40 12.06
C ILE A 60 -10.49 12.88 10.69
N ALA A 61 -10.16 14.13 10.34
CA ALA A 61 -10.55 14.73 9.06
C ALA A 61 -9.67 14.21 7.90
N SER A 62 -8.38 14.02 8.13
CA SER A 62 -7.43 13.46 7.16
C SER A 62 -6.34 12.70 7.90
N ALA A 63 -6.02 11.51 7.41
CA ALA A 63 -4.91 10.70 7.90
C ALA A 63 -3.91 10.47 6.77
N TYR A 64 -2.63 10.45 7.11
CA TYR A 64 -1.54 10.25 6.15
C TYR A 64 -0.68 9.06 6.57
N THR A 65 -0.25 8.28 5.58
CA THR A 65 0.70 7.19 5.76
C THR A 65 1.85 7.35 4.77
N GLY A 66 3.06 7.09 5.24
CA GLY A 66 4.28 7.21 4.44
C GLY A 66 5.48 6.56 5.13
N GLY A 67 6.66 6.68 4.52
CA GLY A 67 7.90 6.12 5.02
C GLY A 67 8.14 4.64 4.69
N HIS A 68 7.10 3.87 4.40
CA HIS A 68 7.19 2.50 3.90
C HIS A 68 5.97 2.20 3.00
N PRO A 69 6.13 1.37 1.96
CA PRO A 69 5.00 0.94 1.15
C PRO A 69 3.90 0.29 1.99
N ILE A 70 2.66 0.71 1.76
CA ILE A 70 1.48 0.10 2.39
C ILE A 70 0.64 -0.61 1.32
N SER A 71 0.00 -1.72 1.70
CA SER A 71 -0.88 -2.41 0.78
C SER A 71 -2.07 -1.52 0.36
N PRO A 72 -2.39 -1.43 -0.94
CA PRO A 72 -3.58 -0.74 -1.43
C PRO A 72 -4.87 -1.18 -0.75
N GLU A 73 -4.95 -2.44 -0.33
CA GLU A 73 -6.12 -2.99 0.37
C GLU A 73 -6.33 -2.36 1.76
N VAL A 74 -5.25 -2.00 2.48
CA VAL A 74 -5.34 -1.28 3.75
C VAL A 74 -5.96 0.10 3.52
N ILE A 75 -5.50 0.81 2.49
CA ILE A 75 -6.04 2.12 2.13
C ILE A 75 -7.53 2.00 1.76
N ARG A 76 -7.87 1.04 0.89
CA ARG A 76 -9.27 0.77 0.51
C ARG A 76 -10.13 0.45 1.72
N PHE A 77 -9.62 -0.38 2.64
CA PHE A 77 -10.33 -0.75 3.87
C PHE A 77 -10.63 0.47 4.74
N PHE A 78 -9.63 1.26 5.13
CA PHE A 78 -9.85 2.43 5.98
C PHE A 78 -10.70 3.49 5.31
N ARG A 79 -10.52 3.71 4.02
CA ARG A 79 -11.38 4.60 3.24
C ARG A 79 -12.82 4.09 3.16
N SER A 80 -13.04 2.79 3.02
CA SER A 80 -14.38 2.20 3.04
C SER A 80 -15.08 2.41 4.39
N CYS A 81 -14.30 2.50 5.47
CA CYS A 81 -14.80 2.86 6.80
C CYS A 81 -15.09 4.37 6.97
N GLY A 82 -14.74 5.20 5.97
CA GLY A 82 -14.95 6.65 6.00
C GLY A 82 -13.76 7.45 6.54
N LEU A 83 -12.60 6.83 6.80
CA LEU A 83 -11.37 7.52 7.13
C LEU A 83 -10.72 8.04 5.85
N ASN A 84 -10.48 9.35 5.74
CA ASN A 84 -9.76 9.94 4.62
C ASN A 84 -8.26 9.66 4.73
N LEU A 85 -7.90 8.37 4.54
CA LEU A 85 -6.52 7.90 4.55
C LEU A 85 -5.89 8.14 3.18
N LYS A 86 -4.73 8.78 3.17
CA LYS A 86 -3.94 9.13 2.00
C LYS A 86 -2.52 8.64 2.14
N GLN A 87 -1.88 8.31 1.02
CA GLN A 87 -0.43 8.10 1.00
C GLN A 87 0.29 9.43 0.78
N CYS A 88 1.47 9.49 1.38
CA CYS A 88 2.47 10.52 1.10
C CYS A 88 3.84 9.85 0.94
N TYR A 89 4.73 10.52 0.20
CA TYR A 89 6.09 10.05 0.01
C TYR A 89 7.05 11.22 0.15
N GLY A 90 8.19 10.94 0.72
CA GLY A 90 9.26 11.91 0.92
C GLY A 90 10.49 11.27 1.52
N LEU A 91 11.54 12.07 1.62
CA LEU A 91 12.86 11.70 2.14
C LEU A 91 13.34 12.79 3.08
N THR A 92 14.15 12.43 4.04
CA THR A 92 14.82 13.40 4.92
C THR A 92 15.68 14.37 4.11
N GLU A 93 16.38 13.88 3.10
CA GLU A 93 17.23 14.62 2.19
C GLU A 93 16.45 15.63 1.32
N ALA A 94 15.16 15.38 1.11
CA ALA A 94 14.27 16.30 0.37
C ALA A 94 13.54 17.32 1.29
N GLY A 95 13.89 17.34 2.58
CA GLY A 95 13.22 18.18 3.58
C GLY A 95 11.90 17.61 4.07
N GLY A 96 11.58 16.35 3.76
CA GLY A 96 10.38 15.67 4.19
C GLY A 96 9.48 15.23 3.03
N ILE A 97 8.17 15.44 3.19
CA ILE A 97 7.16 15.00 2.24
C ILE A 97 7.11 15.95 1.02
N PHE A 98 7.17 15.39 -0.19
CA PHE A 98 7.02 16.13 -1.43
C PHE A 98 6.00 15.53 -2.42
N GLN A 99 5.41 14.39 -2.07
CA GLN A 99 4.31 13.76 -2.80
C GLN A 99 3.16 13.51 -1.83
N VAL A 100 1.95 13.87 -2.22
CA VAL A 100 0.73 13.67 -1.42
C VAL A 100 -0.44 13.37 -2.33
N GLN A 101 -1.31 12.47 -1.92
CA GLN A 101 -2.56 12.23 -2.63
C GLN A 101 -3.55 13.38 -2.39
N PRO A 102 -4.05 14.05 -3.44
CA PRO A 102 -5.03 15.11 -3.30
C PRO A 102 -6.38 14.60 -2.79
N ASP A 103 -7.18 15.48 -2.17
CA ASP A 103 -8.56 15.17 -1.82
C ASP A 103 -9.38 14.89 -3.09
N GLY A 104 -10.17 13.81 -3.06
CA GLY A 104 -10.98 13.40 -4.21
C GLY A 104 -10.22 12.69 -5.33
N GLU A 105 -8.88 12.55 -5.22
CA GLU A 105 -8.07 11.89 -6.23
C GLU A 105 -7.17 10.81 -5.60
N VAL A 106 -7.65 10.13 -4.57
CA VAL A 106 -6.88 9.07 -3.91
C VAL A 106 -6.90 7.79 -4.74
N LYS A 107 -5.72 7.38 -5.19
CA LYS A 107 -5.47 6.11 -5.89
C LYS A 107 -4.63 5.21 -4.98
N PRO A 108 -5.16 4.10 -4.48
CA PRO A 108 -4.48 3.27 -3.47
C PRO A 108 -3.09 2.76 -3.85
N GLU A 109 -2.80 2.67 -5.13
CA GLU A 109 -1.53 2.18 -5.67
C GLU A 109 -0.44 3.26 -5.83
N THR A 110 -0.77 4.54 -5.58
CA THR A 110 0.12 5.68 -5.80
C THR A 110 0.47 6.42 -4.52
N VAL A 111 1.53 7.20 -4.55
CA VAL A 111 1.88 8.12 -3.46
C VAL A 111 1.42 9.57 -3.74
N GLY A 112 0.63 9.77 -4.80
CA GLY A 112 0.00 11.05 -5.12
C GLY A 112 0.80 11.92 -6.07
N LYS A 113 0.52 13.23 -6.01
CA LYS A 113 1.09 14.26 -6.89
C LYS A 113 2.14 15.08 -6.17
N THR A 114 3.01 15.68 -6.96
CA THR A 114 4.08 16.56 -6.46
C THR A 114 3.52 17.83 -5.82
N LEU A 115 4.03 18.16 -4.64
CA LEU A 115 3.67 19.40 -3.95
C LEU A 115 4.25 20.64 -4.67
N PRO A 116 3.58 21.80 -4.57
CA PRO A 116 4.08 23.05 -5.12
C PRO A 116 5.49 23.38 -4.63
N GLY A 117 6.34 23.88 -5.54
CA GLY A 117 7.74 24.22 -5.23
C GLY A 117 8.71 23.04 -5.31
N THR A 118 8.23 21.88 -5.71
CA THR A 118 9.05 20.69 -5.98
C THR A 118 8.86 20.23 -7.41
N GLU A 119 9.92 19.78 -8.04
CA GLU A 119 9.93 19.14 -9.34
C GLU A 119 10.32 17.66 -9.16
N VAL A 120 9.64 16.76 -9.86
CA VAL A 120 9.94 15.33 -9.87
C VAL A 120 10.07 14.85 -11.31
N LYS A 121 11.08 14.06 -11.60
CA LYS A 121 11.24 13.38 -12.87
C LYS A 121 11.70 11.93 -12.67
N ILE A 122 11.44 11.12 -13.66
CA ILE A 122 11.91 9.73 -13.71
C ILE A 122 13.11 9.67 -14.64
N ALA A 123 14.22 9.14 -14.16
CA ALA A 123 15.42 8.94 -14.97
C ALA A 123 15.25 7.73 -15.91
N GLU A 124 16.16 7.57 -16.87
CA GLU A 124 16.15 6.45 -17.84
C GLU A 124 16.21 5.06 -17.14
N ASP A 125 16.88 5.00 -16.00
CA ASP A 125 17.02 3.81 -15.17
C ASP A 125 15.87 3.64 -14.15
N GLN A 126 14.77 4.39 -14.35
CA GLN A 126 13.56 4.42 -13.54
C GLN A 126 13.76 5.03 -12.14
N GLU A 127 14.92 5.60 -11.82
CA GLU A 127 15.13 6.28 -10.55
C GLU A 127 14.28 7.56 -10.47
N VAL A 128 13.60 7.75 -9.34
CA VAL A 128 12.89 8.98 -9.02
C VAL A 128 13.88 10.05 -8.62
N LEU A 129 13.87 11.18 -9.31
CA LEU A 129 14.72 12.33 -9.03
C LEU A 129 13.86 13.50 -8.57
N VAL A 130 14.33 14.23 -7.54
CA VAL A 130 13.60 15.36 -6.97
C VAL A 130 14.48 16.62 -6.94
N LYS A 131 13.87 17.76 -7.27
CA LYS A 131 14.49 19.08 -7.20
C LYS A 131 13.59 20.03 -6.45
N SER A 132 14.10 20.60 -5.36
CA SER A 132 13.36 21.51 -4.50
C SER A 132 14.34 22.42 -3.75
N LEU A 133 13.87 23.59 -3.32
CA LEU A 133 14.63 24.45 -2.41
C LEU A 133 14.75 23.83 -0.99
N SER A 134 13.92 22.84 -0.65
CA SER A 134 13.98 22.11 0.61
C SER A 134 14.99 20.96 0.62
N ASN A 135 15.62 20.65 -0.54
CA ASN A 135 16.65 19.61 -0.56
C ASN A 135 17.80 19.98 0.38
N PHE A 136 18.31 18.99 1.10
CA PHE A 136 19.42 19.19 2.04
C PHE A 136 20.69 19.70 1.32
N ALA A 137 21.59 20.33 2.10
CA ALA A 137 22.87 20.79 1.58
C ALA A 137 23.89 19.65 1.41
N GLY A 138 23.69 18.53 2.08
CA GLY A 138 24.55 17.36 2.04
C GLY A 138 24.70 16.64 3.37
N TYR A 139 25.43 15.54 3.36
CA TYR A 139 25.74 14.76 4.55
C TYR A 139 26.91 15.40 5.34
N TYR A 140 26.78 15.42 6.65
CA TYR A 140 27.77 16.06 7.52
C TYR A 140 29.14 15.38 7.41
N LYS A 141 30.16 16.11 6.97
CA LYS A 141 31.55 15.66 6.77
C LYS A 141 31.70 14.45 5.81
N ASP A 142 30.71 14.15 4.99
CA ASP A 142 30.76 13.12 3.97
C ASP A 142 30.51 13.74 2.58
N TYR A 143 31.57 14.28 2.02
CA TYR A 143 31.52 14.96 0.71
C TYR A 143 31.25 13.97 -0.41
N LYS A 144 31.76 12.71 -0.29
CA LYS A 144 31.58 11.69 -1.30
C LYS A 144 30.11 11.24 -1.38
N ALA A 145 29.50 10.89 -0.26
CA ALA A 145 28.08 10.57 -0.23
C ALA A 145 27.20 11.72 -0.67
N THR A 146 27.60 12.97 -0.35
CA THR A 146 26.89 14.18 -0.82
C THR A 146 26.94 14.30 -2.33
N GLU A 147 28.11 14.14 -2.95
CA GLU A 147 28.25 14.18 -4.41
C GLU A 147 27.46 13.07 -5.09
N GLU A 148 27.49 11.86 -4.55
CA GLU A 148 26.74 10.70 -5.04
C GLU A 148 25.21 10.87 -4.90
N ALA A 149 24.75 11.65 -3.91
CA ALA A 149 23.32 11.94 -3.70
C ALA A 149 22.72 12.87 -4.76
N PHE A 150 23.54 13.60 -5.50
CA PHE A 150 23.06 14.54 -6.52
C PHE A 150 23.53 14.12 -7.93
N ARG A 151 22.66 14.37 -8.91
CA ARG A 151 22.96 14.22 -10.33
C ARG A 151 22.40 15.42 -11.09
N ASP A 152 23.27 16.24 -11.67
CA ASP A 152 22.88 17.43 -12.44
C ASP A 152 21.94 18.38 -11.68
N GLY A 153 22.15 18.56 -10.39
CA GLY A 153 21.33 19.40 -9.50
C GLY A 153 20.01 18.77 -9.06
N TRP A 154 19.80 17.49 -9.36
CA TRP A 154 18.67 16.69 -8.88
C TRP A 154 19.13 15.75 -7.77
N LEU A 155 18.39 15.75 -6.67
CA LEU A 155 18.56 14.76 -5.61
C LEU A 155 18.08 13.40 -6.09
N ARG A 156 18.93 12.40 -5.93
CA ARG A 156 18.63 10.99 -6.19
C ARG A 156 17.91 10.40 -4.99
N THR A 157 16.74 9.81 -5.20
CA THR A 157 15.98 9.22 -4.10
C THR A 157 16.44 7.81 -3.76
N GLY A 158 17.11 7.13 -4.70
CA GLY A 158 17.39 5.71 -4.61
C GLY A 158 16.15 4.82 -4.77
N ASP A 159 14.99 5.41 -5.05
CA ASP A 159 13.74 4.70 -5.29
C ASP A 159 13.45 4.64 -6.78
N ALA A 160 12.93 3.51 -7.24
CA ALA A 160 12.43 3.35 -8.59
C ALA A 160 10.92 3.57 -8.65
N GLY A 161 10.45 4.20 -9.73
CA GLY A 161 9.03 4.49 -9.90
C GLY A 161 8.71 5.01 -11.29
N TYR A 162 7.44 5.35 -11.48
CA TYR A 162 6.93 5.99 -12.69
C TYR A 162 5.77 6.92 -12.40
N LEU A 163 5.49 7.85 -13.30
CA LEU A 163 4.29 8.68 -13.25
C LEU A 163 3.18 8.01 -14.06
N ASP A 164 1.98 7.91 -13.47
CA ASP A 164 0.81 7.44 -14.19
C ASP A 164 0.25 8.53 -15.13
N ALA A 165 -0.78 8.19 -15.91
CA ALA A 165 -1.40 9.10 -16.88
C ALA A 165 -2.00 10.37 -16.27
N ASP A 166 -2.35 10.34 -14.97
CA ASP A 166 -2.89 11.49 -14.23
C ASP A 166 -1.80 12.28 -13.47
N GLY A 167 -0.53 11.89 -13.61
CA GLY A 167 0.62 12.52 -12.96
C GLY A 167 0.81 12.11 -11.51
N HIS A 168 0.23 11.01 -11.07
CA HIS A 168 0.52 10.42 -9.77
C HIS A 168 1.80 9.60 -9.83
N LEU A 169 2.64 9.72 -8.81
CA LEU A 169 3.84 8.90 -8.67
C LEU A 169 3.50 7.52 -8.10
N VAL A 170 4.00 6.49 -8.76
CA VAL A 170 3.98 5.10 -8.27
C VAL A 170 5.41 4.70 -7.92
N ILE A 171 5.65 4.32 -6.67
CA ILE A 171 6.93 3.77 -6.23
C ILE A 171 6.88 2.25 -6.38
N ILE A 172 7.90 1.68 -7.00
CA ILE A 172 8.03 0.23 -7.23
C ILE A 172 8.85 -0.40 -6.11
N GLY A 173 9.81 0.34 -5.55
CA GLY A 173 10.71 -0.12 -4.49
C GLY A 173 12.07 0.56 -4.55
N ARG A 174 13.02 0.10 -3.73
CA ARG A 174 14.40 0.56 -3.80
C ARG A 174 15.02 0.15 -5.13
N LYS A 175 15.72 1.05 -5.78
CA LYS A 175 16.36 0.80 -7.07
C LYS A 175 17.34 -0.36 -7.02
N GLU A 176 18.08 -0.47 -5.93
CA GLU A 176 19.07 -1.53 -5.69
C GLU A 176 18.43 -2.92 -5.52
N GLU A 177 17.16 -2.97 -5.12
CA GLU A 177 16.40 -4.20 -4.89
C GLU A 177 15.60 -4.65 -6.12
N ILE A 178 15.61 -3.84 -7.19
CA ILE A 178 14.92 -4.20 -8.42
C ILE A 178 15.73 -5.24 -9.17
N ILE A 179 15.16 -6.41 -9.33
CA ILE A 179 15.73 -7.51 -10.09
C ILE A 179 14.98 -7.72 -11.41
N ARG A 180 15.62 -8.43 -12.35
CA ARG A 180 15.04 -8.73 -13.65
C ARG A 180 14.89 -10.23 -13.85
N ASN A 181 13.75 -10.65 -14.38
CA ASN A 181 13.55 -12.02 -14.79
C ASN A 181 14.28 -12.27 -16.16
N LYS A 182 14.23 -13.51 -16.65
CA LYS A 182 14.86 -13.91 -17.91
C LYS A 182 14.30 -13.16 -19.14
N SER A 183 13.06 -12.68 -19.10
CA SER A 183 12.46 -11.88 -20.16
C SER A 183 12.84 -10.39 -20.10
N GLY A 184 13.61 -9.97 -19.10
CA GLY A 184 14.00 -8.57 -18.87
C GLY A 184 12.98 -7.76 -18.08
N ALA A 185 11.84 -8.34 -17.68
CA ALA A 185 10.86 -7.64 -16.87
C ALA A 185 11.42 -7.36 -15.47
N ALA A 186 11.40 -6.08 -15.08
CA ALA A 186 11.86 -5.61 -13.78
C ALA A 186 10.76 -5.78 -12.73
N PHE A 187 11.13 -6.20 -11.52
CA PHE A 187 10.21 -6.28 -10.39
C PHE A 187 10.95 -6.10 -9.06
N SER A 188 10.24 -5.64 -8.04
CA SER A 188 10.75 -5.57 -6.67
C SER A 188 10.18 -6.76 -5.88
N PRO A 189 11.03 -7.64 -5.33
CA PRO A 189 10.60 -8.71 -4.43
C PRO A 189 9.82 -8.16 -3.23
N ASP A 190 10.36 -7.16 -2.54
CA ASP A 190 9.75 -6.56 -1.33
C ASP A 190 8.34 -6.01 -1.60
N PHE A 191 8.12 -5.37 -2.76
CA PHE A 191 6.80 -4.88 -3.16
C PHE A 191 5.77 -6.01 -3.31
N ILE A 192 6.17 -7.14 -3.89
CA ILE A 192 5.29 -8.31 -4.05
C ILE A 192 5.07 -9.00 -2.70
N GLU A 193 6.12 -9.17 -1.89
CA GLU A 193 6.08 -9.76 -0.56
C GLU A 193 5.16 -8.98 0.38
N THR A 194 5.28 -7.65 0.40
CA THR A 194 4.40 -6.76 1.17
C THR A 194 2.93 -6.92 0.78
N ARG A 195 2.64 -7.08 -0.51
CA ARG A 195 1.27 -7.34 -0.99
C ARG A 195 0.75 -8.71 -0.59
N LEU A 196 1.57 -9.73 -0.66
CA LEU A 196 1.20 -11.09 -0.24
C LEU A 196 0.94 -11.17 1.26
N LYS A 197 1.78 -10.54 2.08
CA LYS A 197 1.65 -10.49 3.55
C LYS A 197 0.40 -9.73 4.03
N PHE A 198 -0.29 -9.01 3.14
CA PHE A 198 -1.59 -8.45 3.48
C PHE A 198 -2.68 -9.52 3.67
N SER A 199 -2.52 -10.70 3.07
CA SER A 199 -3.42 -11.82 3.34
C SER A 199 -3.27 -12.29 4.79
N PRO A 200 -4.35 -12.40 5.58
CA PRO A 200 -4.28 -12.90 6.96
C PRO A 200 -3.77 -14.34 7.05
N TYR A 201 -3.74 -15.05 5.94
CA TYR A 201 -3.28 -16.43 5.86
C TYR A 201 -1.78 -16.57 5.60
N ILE A 202 -1.11 -15.47 5.21
CA ILE A 202 0.31 -15.44 4.89
C ILE A 202 1.05 -14.71 6.00
N LYS A 203 1.91 -15.42 6.73
CA LYS A 203 2.77 -14.85 7.76
C LYS A 203 4.01 -14.21 7.16
N GLU A 204 4.67 -14.93 6.23
CA GLU A 204 5.84 -14.45 5.50
C GLU A 204 5.80 -14.93 4.05
N ALA A 205 6.39 -14.16 3.17
CA ALA A 205 6.60 -14.50 1.78
C ALA A 205 8.04 -14.15 1.38
N VAL A 206 8.67 -14.97 0.54
CA VAL A 206 9.98 -14.69 -0.06
C VAL A 206 9.86 -14.92 -1.55
N ILE A 207 10.20 -13.90 -2.34
CA ILE A 207 10.05 -13.89 -3.79
C ILE A 207 11.36 -14.22 -4.49
N PHE A 208 11.30 -15.09 -5.49
CA PHE A 208 12.40 -15.49 -6.35
C PHE A 208 12.03 -15.29 -7.81
N GLY A 209 12.98 -14.88 -8.63
CA GLY A 209 12.70 -14.69 -10.06
C GLY A 209 13.87 -14.12 -10.85
N GLU A 210 14.95 -13.74 -10.18
CA GLU A 210 16.12 -13.17 -10.85
C GLU A 210 16.71 -14.16 -11.88
N GLY A 211 16.79 -13.72 -13.14
CA GLY A 211 17.27 -14.55 -14.24
C GLY A 211 16.40 -15.78 -14.57
N ARG A 212 15.26 -15.97 -13.92
CA ARG A 212 14.35 -17.10 -14.13
C ARG A 212 13.24 -16.75 -15.12
N PRO A 213 12.64 -17.73 -15.81
CA PRO A 213 11.57 -17.50 -16.76
C PRO A 213 10.24 -17.06 -16.09
N TYR A 214 10.10 -17.28 -14.79
CA TYR A 214 8.91 -16.97 -13.99
C TYR A 214 9.28 -16.48 -12.60
N ILE A 215 8.37 -15.78 -11.95
CA ILE A 215 8.46 -15.38 -10.55
C ILE A 215 7.77 -16.46 -9.71
N SER A 216 8.41 -16.86 -8.61
CA SER A 216 7.88 -17.82 -7.64
C SER A 216 8.04 -17.30 -6.23
N ALA A 217 7.25 -17.83 -5.31
CA ALA A 217 7.29 -17.46 -3.90
C ALA A 217 7.41 -18.68 -3.00
N PHE A 218 8.17 -18.56 -1.91
CA PHE A 218 7.99 -19.39 -0.73
C PHE A 218 7.02 -18.67 0.20
N ILE A 219 5.98 -19.37 0.63
CA ILE A 219 4.96 -18.86 1.53
C ILE A 219 5.04 -19.60 2.86
N ASN A 220 5.19 -18.82 3.93
CA ASN A 220 4.99 -19.29 5.29
C ASN A 220 3.57 -18.92 5.71
N ILE A 221 2.71 -19.91 5.94
CA ILE A 221 1.32 -19.70 6.34
C ILE A 221 1.22 -19.22 7.79
N ASP A 222 0.22 -18.39 8.09
CA ASP A 222 -0.16 -18.10 9.47
C ASP A 222 -0.96 -19.28 10.02
N MET A 223 -0.31 -20.06 10.88
CA MET A 223 -0.87 -21.30 11.42
C MET A 223 -2.19 -21.07 12.17
N GLY A 224 -2.34 -19.95 12.87
CA GLY A 224 -3.57 -19.64 13.61
C GLY A 224 -4.74 -19.38 12.67
N ASN A 225 -4.54 -18.52 11.68
CA ASN A 225 -5.62 -18.14 10.75
C ASN A 225 -5.94 -19.26 9.75
N VAL A 226 -4.93 -19.97 9.24
CA VAL A 226 -5.14 -21.09 8.32
C VAL A 226 -5.73 -22.29 9.07
N GLY A 227 -5.29 -22.55 10.32
CA GLY A 227 -5.87 -23.59 11.17
C GLY A 227 -7.35 -23.36 11.43
N ASN A 228 -7.73 -22.16 11.88
CA ASN A 228 -9.14 -21.80 12.07
C ASN A 228 -9.96 -21.96 10.78
N TRP A 229 -9.38 -21.54 9.62
CA TRP A 229 -10.01 -21.71 8.32
C TRP A 229 -10.23 -23.20 7.95
N ALA A 230 -9.25 -24.07 8.24
CA ALA A 230 -9.33 -25.51 8.00
C ALA A 230 -10.36 -26.18 8.91
N GLU A 231 -10.39 -25.81 10.21
CA GLU A 231 -11.37 -26.30 11.18
C GLU A 231 -12.81 -25.94 10.78
N GLU A 232 -13.06 -24.69 10.36
CA GLU A 232 -14.38 -24.26 9.85
C GLU A 232 -14.85 -25.10 8.65
N ARG A 233 -13.93 -25.72 7.90
CA ARG A 233 -14.19 -26.57 6.72
C ARG A 233 -14.04 -28.05 6.96
N MET A 234 -13.78 -28.42 8.22
CA MET A 234 -13.55 -29.83 8.62
C MET A 234 -12.40 -30.49 7.84
N ILE A 235 -11.37 -29.73 7.49
CA ILE A 235 -10.14 -30.22 6.86
C ILE A 235 -9.24 -30.73 7.99
N PRO A 236 -8.95 -32.05 8.08
CA PRO A 236 -8.11 -32.58 9.13
C PRO A 236 -6.65 -32.24 8.92
N TYR A 237 -5.96 -31.80 9.95
CA TYR A 237 -4.52 -31.60 9.98
C TYR A 237 -3.98 -31.89 11.38
N THR A 238 -2.69 -32.20 11.48
CA THR A 238 -2.02 -32.45 12.77
C THR A 238 -0.82 -31.55 12.99
N THR A 239 -0.16 -31.16 11.92
CA THR A 239 1.06 -30.35 11.97
C THR A 239 1.02 -29.19 10.98
N TYR A 240 1.93 -28.24 11.15
CA TYR A 240 2.15 -27.15 10.18
C TYR A 240 2.42 -27.71 8.77
N THR A 241 3.31 -28.70 8.67
CA THR A 241 3.67 -29.30 7.38
C THR A 241 2.49 -29.94 6.69
N ASP A 242 1.66 -30.68 7.46
CA ASP A 242 0.45 -31.30 6.96
C ASP A 242 -0.55 -30.26 6.43
N LEU A 243 -0.80 -29.19 7.22
CA LEU A 243 -1.69 -28.12 6.83
C LEU A 243 -1.17 -27.31 5.61
N SER A 244 0.13 -27.06 5.53
CA SER A 244 0.75 -26.28 4.44
C SER A 244 0.81 -27.02 3.10
N GLN A 245 0.60 -28.34 3.08
CA GLN A 245 0.64 -29.19 1.90
C GLN A 245 -0.75 -29.70 1.46
N GLN A 246 -1.80 -29.25 2.12
CA GLN A 246 -3.17 -29.56 1.69
C GLN A 246 -3.43 -28.94 0.31
N PRO A 247 -4.13 -29.65 -0.60
CA PRO A 247 -4.40 -29.18 -1.96
C PRO A 247 -5.34 -27.97 -2.03
#